data_f13665542d1bebd0e196262165dac4d6
#
_entry.id   f13665542d1bebd0e196262165dac4d6
#
_cell.length_a   1.000
_cell.length_b   1.000
_cell.length_c   1.000
_cell.angle_alpha   90.00
_cell.angle_beta   90.00
_cell.angle_gamma   90.00
#
_symmetry.space_group_name_H-M   'P 1'
#
loop_
_entity.id
_entity.type
_entity.pdbx_description
1 polymer ?
#
loop_
_entity_poly.entity_id
_entity_poly.type
_entity_poly.pdbx_seq_one_letter_code
_entity_poly.pdbx_strand_id
1 'polypeptide(L)'
;HLIDAPPATWLAANLVRGARAACDPRLHSCRWFDAAAAALEKAGVELVADADNLVDRCWRERPPLAPSPALLLDETYSGESSVDKRARIGAAVAAAGCDAALLFAPDSVSWLLNLRGTQIPQLPALLGHALLQADGQATLFCDSSRMPAGFAAHVGPGVEVRAEAALADAFAACRGRRVLFDESGANAWMRQQLRAAGALVV
;
A
#
# COMPACT_ATOMS: atom_id res chain seq x y z
N HIS A 1 0.92 8.57 27.50
CA HIS A 1 0.61 7.45 26.58
C HIS A 1 -0.02 7.99 25.30
N LEU A 2 0.21 7.35 24.16
CA LEU A 2 -0.29 7.84 22.84
C LEU A 2 -1.83 7.88 22.75
N ILE A 3 -2.52 7.11 23.55
CA ILE A 3 -3.98 7.13 23.67
C ILE A 3 -4.45 8.36 24.43
N ASP A 4 -3.74 8.73 25.49
CA ASP A 4 -4.12 9.86 26.37
C ASP A 4 -3.73 11.21 25.75
N ALA A 5 -2.65 11.21 24.94
CA ALA A 5 -2.15 12.39 24.21
C ALA A 5 -1.83 12.02 22.75
N PRO A 6 -2.85 11.96 21.87
CA PRO A 6 -2.61 11.72 20.46
C PRO A 6 -1.65 12.76 19.88
N PRO A 7 -0.70 12.38 19.02
CA PRO A 7 0.34 13.27 18.50
C PRO A 7 -0.21 14.57 17.91
N ALA A 8 -1.26 14.50 17.09
CA ALA A 8 -1.86 15.69 16.49
C ALA A 8 -2.45 16.64 17.54
N THR A 9 -3.09 16.12 18.59
CA THR A 9 -3.64 16.92 19.69
C THR A 9 -2.54 17.60 20.49
N TRP A 10 -1.46 16.86 20.78
CA TRP A 10 -0.31 17.40 21.51
C TRP A 10 0.39 18.50 20.70
N LEU A 11 0.61 18.27 19.40
CA LEU A 11 1.23 19.25 18.50
C LEU A 11 0.37 20.52 18.40
N ALA A 12 -0.94 20.38 18.25
CA ALA A 12 -1.87 21.51 18.18
C ALA A 12 -1.84 22.37 19.44
N ALA A 13 -1.60 21.77 20.61
CA ALA A 13 -1.54 22.47 21.89
C ALA A 13 -0.17 23.14 22.18
N ASN A 14 0.92 22.63 21.58
CA ASN A 14 2.28 23.03 21.94
C ASN A 14 3.03 23.81 20.82
N LEU A 15 2.56 23.77 19.58
CA LEU A 15 3.18 24.52 18.50
C LEU A 15 2.57 25.92 18.40
N VAL A 16 3.42 26.89 18.01
CA VAL A 16 2.97 28.26 17.75
C VAL A 16 2.20 28.34 16.43
N ARG A 17 1.27 29.27 16.35
CA ARG A 17 0.54 29.56 15.11
C ARG A 17 1.51 29.91 13.98
N GLY A 18 1.29 29.33 12.79
CA GLY A 18 2.19 29.45 11.65
C GLY A 18 3.32 28.43 11.61
N ALA A 19 3.44 27.56 12.63
CA ALA A 19 4.40 26.46 12.61
C ALA A 19 4.01 25.37 11.59
N ARG A 20 5.00 24.57 11.20
CA ARG A 20 4.83 23.41 10.32
C ARG A 20 5.23 22.14 11.07
N ALA A 21 4.39 21.13 11.06
CA ALA A 21 4.69 19.79 11.55
C ALA A 21 4.81 18.84 10.34
N ALA A 22 5.86 18.03 10.29
CA ALA A 22 6.08 17.09 9.20
C ALA A 22 5.89 15.64 9.67
N CYS A 23 5.36 14.79 8.78
CA CYS A 23 5.35 13.35 8.98
C CYS A 23 5.58 12.62 7.65
N ASP A 24 6.10 11.39 7.73
CA ASP A 24 6.23 10.53 6.56
C ASP A 24 4.85 9.98 6.15
N PRO A 25 4.31 10.38 4.99
CA PRO A 25 2.98 9.96 4.56
C PRO A 25 2.88 8.46 4.24
N ARG A 26 4.00 7.73 4.13
CA ARG A 26 4.03 6.28 3.93
C ARG A 26 3.67 5.51 5.20
N LEU A 27 3.84 6.13 6.38
CA LEU A 27 3.62 5.52 7.68
C LEU A 27 2.23 5.79 8.27
N HIS A 28 1.40 6.57 7.59
CA HIS A 28 0.09 6.99 8.07
C HIS A 28 -1.00 6.70 7.05
N SER A 29 -2.14 6.15 7.51
CA SER A 29 -3.29 5.99 6.63
C SER A 29 -3.81 7.36 6.15
N CYS A 30 -4.50 7.36 5.00
CA CYS A 30 -5.12 8.59 4.49
C CYS A 30 -6.07 9.21 5.52
N ARG A 31 -6.88 8.38 6.16
CA ARG A 31 -7.83 8.81 7.20
C ARG A 31 -7.12 9.49 8.39
N TRP A 32 -6.01 8.92 8.86
CA TRP A 32 -5.25 9.52 9.94
C TRP A 32 -4.62 10.85 9.51
N PHE A 33 -4.02 10.88 8.32
CA PHE A 33 -3.35 12.07 7.80
C PHE A 33 -4.34 13.24 7.66
N ASP A 34 -5.51 13.00 7.09
CA ASP A 34 -6.55 14.02 6.92
C ASP A 34 -7.10 14.52 8.26
N ALA A 35 -7.35 13.61 9.20
CA ALA A 35 -7.80 13.98 10.54
C ALA A 35 -6.75 14.80 11.31
N ALA A 36 -5.46 14.42 11.21
CA ALA A 36 -4.36 15.16 11.82
C ALA A 36 -4.19 16.54 11.18
N ALA A 37 -4.24 16.64 9.85
CA ALA A 37 -4.18 17.90 9.14
C ALA A 37 -5.30 18.86 9.56
N ALA A 38 -6.54 18.37 9.60
CA ALA A 38 -7.69 19.17 10.03
C ALA A 38 -7.60 19.62 11.50
N ALA A 39 -7.04 18.79 12.38
CA ALA A 39 -6.85 19.14 13.79
C ALA A 39 -5.78 20.24 13.95
N LEU A 40 -4.67 20.12 13.24
CA LEU A 40 -3.56 21.08 13.27
C LEU A 40 -3.93 22.42 12.60
N GLU A 41 -4.67 22.39 11.50
CA GLU A 41 -5.16 23.58 10.81
C GLU A 41 -5.99 24.48 11.73
N LYS A 42 -6.86 23.91 12.58
CA LYS A 42 -7.64 24.65 13.58
C LYS A 42 -6.76 25.42 14.57
N ALA A 43 -5.57 24.88 14.87
CA ALA A 43 -4.57 25.56 15.70
C ALA A 43 -3.68 26.53 14.92
N GLY A 44 -3.86 26.61 13.60
CA GLY A 44 -3.02 27.43 12.72
C GLY A 44 -1.65 26.81 12.45
N VAL A 45 -1.54 25.50 12.55
CA VAL A 45 -0.34 24.70 12.24
C VAL A 45 -0.56 23.93 10.94
N GLU A 46 0.41 23.92 10.04
CA GLU A 46 0.38 23.17 8.80
C GLU A 46 0.95 21.76 9.01
N LEU A 47 0.22 20.71 8.59
CA LEU A 47 0.78 19.36 8.48
C LEU A 47 1.39 19.17 7.09
N VAL A 48 2.68 18.84 7.04
CA VAL A 48 3.43 18.64 5.79
C VAL A 48 3.77 17.17 5.62
N ALA A 49 3.49 16.64 4.43
CA ALA A 49 3.97 15.33 4.01
C ALA A 49 5.46 15.43 3.63
N ASP A 50 6.31 14.72 4.35
CA ASP A 50 7.75 14.62 4.08
C ASP A 50 8.14 13.15 3.97
N ALA A 51 8.49 12.72 2.77
CA ALA A 51 8.93 11.35 2.50
C ALA A 51 10.39 11.11 2.89
N ASP A 52 11.15 12.14 3.23
CA ASP A 52 12.50 12.02 3.76
C ASP A 52 12.44 11.73 5.27
N ASN A 53 12.26 10.45 5.61
CA ASN A 53 12.02 10.01 6.97
C ASN A 53 13.24 10.26 7.86
N LEU A 54 13.06 11.07 8.92
CA LEU A 54 14.13 11.43 9.83
C LEU A 54 14.75 10.23 10.57
N VAL A 55 13.96 9.18 10.84
CA VAL A 55 14.48 7.94 11.45
C VAL A 55 15.41 7.22 10.50
N ASP A 56 15.03 7.10 9.22
CA ASP A 56 15.88 6.47 8.19
C ASP A 56 17.20 7.26 7.99
N ARG A 57 17.16 8.58 8.10
CA ARG A 57 18.37 9.44 8.04
C ARG A 57 19.30 9.23 9.23
N CYS A 58 18.77 8.97 10.41
CA CYS A 58 19.55 8.81 11.64
C CYS A 58 19.99 7.37 11.88
N TRP A 59 19.21 6.38 11.46
CA TRP A 59 19.47 4.96 11.71
C TRP A 59 20.36 4.34 10.62
N ARG A 60 21.64 4.69 10.64
CA ARG A 60 22.62 4.25 9.62
C ARG A 60 22.91 2.73 9.65
N GLU A 61 22.77 2.11 10.81
CA GLU A 61 23.04 0.67 11.00
C GLU A 61 21.74 -0.15 11.01
N ARG A 62 20.70 0.32 10.34
CA ARG A 62 19.43 -0.41 10.25
C ARG A 62 19.65 -1.78 9.62
N PRO A 63 19.33 -2.88 10.32
CA PRO A 63 19.48 -4.21 9.75
C PRO A 63 18.55 -4.35 8.53
N PRO A 64 19.01 -4.98 7.44
CA PRO A 64 18.14 -5.28 6.31
C PRO A 64 17.05 -6.26 6.76
N LEU A 65 15.88 -6.15 6.13
CA LEU A 65 14.87 -7.18 6.30
C LEU A 65 15.43 -8.54 5.88
N ALA A 66 15.27 -9.53 6.74
CA ALA A 66 15.74 -10.89 6.44
C ALA A 66 15.08 -11.38 5.14
N PRO A 67 15.86 -11.94 4.20
CA PRO A 67 15.30 -12.54 3.00
C PRO A 67 14.39 -13.69 3.44
N SER A 68 13.13 -13.61 3.05
CA SER A 68 12.13 -14.60 3.40
C SER A 68 11.35 -14.94 2.14
N PRO A 69 11.55 -16.14 1.58
CA PRO A 69 10.81 -16.59 0.41
C PRO A 69 9.31 -16.58 0.67
N ALA A 70 8.54 -16.23 -0.34
CA ALA A 70 7.11 -16.43 -0.32
C ALA A 70 6.80 -17.93 -0.37
N LEU A 71 5.70 -18.33 0.23
CA LEU A 71 5.19 -19.70 0.18
C LEU A 71 3.98 -19.72 -0.76
N LEU A 72 3.91 -20.72 -1.60
CA LEU A 72 2.75 -20.98 -2.47
C LEU A 72 1.69 -21.73 -1.68
N LEU A 73 0.49 -21.18 -1.59
CA LEU A 73 -0.63 -21.85 -0.94
C LEU A 73 -1.43 -22.62 -1.98
N ASP A 74 -1.42 -23.94 -1.87
CA ASP A 74 -2.14 -24.83 -2.79
C ASP A 74 -3.64 -24.51 -2.83
N GLU A 75 -4.24 -24.72 -4.01
CA GLU A 75 -5.66 -24.46 -4.25
C GLU A 75 -6.57 -25.33 -3.38
N THR A 76 -6.10 -26.53 -3.00
CA THR A 76 -6.81 -27.40 -2.05
C THR A 76 -7.11 -26.72 -0.73
N TYR A 77 -6.23 -25.78 -0.31
CA TYR A 77 -6.43 -25.01 0.94
C TYR A 77 -7.09 -23.66 0.70
N SER A 78 -6.86 -23.05 -0.46
CA SER A 78 -7.40 -21.71 -0.78
C SER A 78 -8.80 -21.76 -1.39
N GLY A 79 -9.23 -22.92 -1.91
CA GLY A 79 -10.54 -23.15 -2.50
C GLY A 79 -10.79 -22.53 -3.87
N GLU A 80 -9.87 -21.67 -4.36
CA GLU A 80 -10.02 -20.97 -5.64
C GLU A 80 -8.63 -20.61 -6.17
N SER A 81 -8.42 -20.75 -7.48
CA SER A 81 -7.15 -20.39 -8.12
C SER A 81 -6.90 -18.87 -8.07
N SER A 82 -5.63 -18.45 -8.16
CA SER A 82 -5.29 -17.04 -8.31
C SER A 82 -5.88 -16.44 -9.60
N VAL A 83 -5.94 -17.21 -10.67
CA VAL A 83 -6.51 -16.79 -11.96
C VAL A 83 -7.98 -16.43 -11.79
N ASP A 84 -8.77 -17.33 -11.18
CA ASP A 84 -10.21 -17.13 -10.99
C ASP A 84 -10.51 -15.98 -10.02
N LYS A 85 -9.75 -15.88 -8.94
CA LYS A 85 -9.85 -14.74 -8.00
C LYS A 85 -9.61 -13.42 -8.71
N ARG A 86 -8.53 -13.30 -9.49
CA ARG A 86 -8.20 -12.08 -10.22
C ARG A 86 -9.26 -11.74 -11.26
N ALA A 87 -9.75 -12.72 -12.00
CA ALA A 87 -10.83 -12.52 -12.96
C ALA A 87 -12.11 -12.02 -12.27
N ARG A 88 -12.52 -12.66 -11.19
CA ARG A 88 -13.72 -12.30 -10.42
C ARG A 88 -13.62 -10.92 -9.78
N ILE A 89 -12.48 -10.61 -9.15
CA ILE A 89 -12.29 -9.29 -8.50
C ILE A 89 -12.11 -8.20 -9.57
N GLY A 90 -11.40 -8.47 -10.67
CA GLY A 90 -11.28 -7.56 -11.80
C GLY A 90 -12.65 -7.20 -12.39
N ALA A 91 -13.54 -8.20 -12.56
CA ALA A 91 -14.92 -7.95 -12.98
C ALA A 91 -15.70 -7.06 -11.98
N ALA A 92 -15.48 -7.24 -10.67
CA ALA A 92 -16.07 -6.38 -9.65
C ALA A 92 -15.54 -4.94 -9.71
N VAL A 93 -14.24 -4.76 -9.97
CA VAL A 93 -13.61 -3.45 -10.22
C VAL A 93 -14.25 -2.77 -11.44
N ALA A 94 -14.42 -3.50 -12.55
CA ALA A 94 -15.10 -2.99 -13.74
C ALA A 94 -16.56 -2.60 -13.44
N ALA A 95 -17.29 -3.44 -12.71
CA ALA A 95 -18.67 -3.17 -12.32
C ALA A 95 -18.82 -1.92 -11.42
N ALA A 96 -17.78 -1.60 -10.62
CA ALA A 96 -17.67 -0.36 -9.85
C ALA A 96 -17.32 0.87 -10.73
N GLY A 97 -17.18 0.70 -12.03
CA GLY A 97 -16.79 1.75 -12.96
C GLY A 97 -15.34 2.18 -12.81
N CYS A 98 -14.47 1.29 -12.32
CA CYS A 98 -13.05 1.55 -12.14
C CYS A 98 -12.22 0.74 -13.15
N ASP A 99 -11.05 1.28 -13.52
CA ASP A 99 -10.11 0.64 -14.44
C ASP A 99 -9.12 -0.28 -13.73
N ALA A 100 -8.87 0.01 -12.45
CA ALA A 100 -7.96 -0.77 -11.61
C ALA A 100 -8.33 -0.63 -10.12
N ALA A 101 -7.79 -1.52 -9.29
CA ALA A 101 -7.81 -1.43 -7.84
C ALA A 101 -6.39 -1.53 -7.28
N LEU A 102 -6.05 -0.65 -6.33
CA LEU A 102 -4.80 -0.75 -5.58
C LEU A 102 -5.05 -1.54 -4.29
N LEU A 103 -4.44 -2.72 -4.18
CA LEU A 103 -4.43 -3.53 -2.97
C LEU A 103 -3.20 -3.16 -2.13
N PHE A 104 -3.46 -2.55 -1.00
CA PHE A 104 -2.45 -2.11 -0.05
C PHE A 104 -2.20 -3.14 1.05
N ALA A 105 -3.25 -3.78 1.56
CA ALA A 105 -3.17 -4.70 2.67
C ALA A 105 -2.45 -6.01 2.28
N PRO A 106 -1.40 -6.43 3.02
CA PRO A 106 -0.62 -7.63 2.69
C PRO A 106 -1.42 -8.93 2.68
N ASP A 107 -2.46 -9.03 3.50
CA ASP A 107 -3.39 -10.15 3.54
C ASP A 107 -4.24 -10.24 2.28
N SER A 108 -4.74 -9.10 1.78
CA SER A 108 -5.51 -9.03 0.54
C SER A 108 -4.66 -9.43 -0.68
N VAL A 109 -3.40 -8.95 -0.75
CA VAL A 109 -2.45 -9.36 -1.79
C VAL A 109 -2.16 -10.86 -1.71
N SER A 110 -1.89 -11.36 -0.50
CA SER A 110 -1.63 -12.77 -0.26
C SER A 110 -2.81 -13.66 -0.61
N TRP A 111 -4.03 -13.22 -0.28
CA TRP A 111 -5.26 -13.92 -0.64
C TRP A 111 -5.48 -13.96 -2.15
N LEU A 112 -5.30 -12.83 -2.83
CA LEU A 112 -5.53 -12.72 -4.27
C LEU A 112 -4.60 -13.64 -5.07
N LEU A 113 -3.34 -13.75 -4.64
CA LEU A 113 -2.30 -14.50 -5.35
C LEU A 113 -2.04 -15.88 -4.77
N ASN A 114 -2.80 -16.32 -3.76
CA ASN A 114 -2.57 -17.56 -3.01
C ASN A 114 -1.12 -17.69 -2.50
N LEU A 115 -0.61 -16.61 -1.93
CA LEU A 115 0.73 -16.54 -1.36
C LEU A 115 0.71 -16.43 0.15
N ARG A 116 1.80 -16.80 0.79
CA ARG A 116 2.06 -16.53 2.19
C ARG A 116 3.47 -15.95 2.35
N GLY A 117 3.65 -15.18 3.39
CA GLY A 117 4.96 -14.64 3.79
C GLY A 117 5.32 -15.11 5.19
N THR A 118 6.62 -15.03 5.51
CA THR A 118 7.15 -15.40 6.82
C THR A 118 8.00 -14.28 7.44
N GLN A 119 7.92 -13.07 6.90
CA GLN A 119 8.75 -11.92 7.32
C GLN A 119 8.37 -11.41 8.71
N ILE A 120 7.11 -11.48 9.06
CA ILE A 120 6.61 -11.05 10.37
C ILE A 120 6.17 -12.29 11.12
N PRO A 121 6.70 -12.57 12.31
CA PRO A 121 6.26 -13.69 13.13
C PRO A 121 4.73 -13.66 13.32
N GLN A 122 4.08 -14.80 13.14
CA GLN A 122 2.63 -14.99 13.30
C GLN A 122 1.75 -14.23 12.28
N LEU A 123 2.32 -13.51 11.33
CA LEU A 123 1.61 -12.89 10.22
C LEU A 123 1.96 -13.60 8.90
N PRO A 124 1.13 -14.55 8.43
CA PRO A 124 1.44 -15.32 7.21
C PRO A 124 1.06 -14.54 5.94
N ALA A 125 1.43 -13.28 5.86
CA ALA A 125 1.16 -12.42 4.71
C ALA A 125 2.46 -11.99 4.03
N LEU A 126 2.46 -12.00 2.69
CA LEU A 126 3.54 -11.46 1.88
C LEU A 126 3.50 -9.94 1.95
N LEU A 127 4.57 -9.32 2.45
CA LEU A 127 4.68 -7.86 2.42
C LEU A 127 4.90 -7.41 0.97
N GLY A 128 3.96 -6.62 0.46
CA GLY A 128 3.94 -6.10 -0.88
C GLY A 128 2.59 -5.45 -1.19
N HIS A 129 2.50 -4.84 -2.35
CA HIS A 129 1.29 -4.19 -2.85
C HIS A 129 0.92 -4.77 -4.20
N ALA A 130 -0.33 -4.67 -4.61
CA ALA A 130 -0.73 -5.09 -5.94
C ALA A 130 -1.63 -4.07 -6.62
N LEU A 131 -1.41 -3.83 -7.91
CA LEU A 131 -2.32 -3.12 -8.78
C LEU A 131 -3.04 -4.14 -9.65
N LEU A 132 -4.33 -4.37 -9.37
CA LEU A 132 -5.19 -5.27 -10.12
C LEU A 132 -5.96 -4.46 -11.17
N GLN A 133 -5.86 -4.85 -12.43
CA GLN A 133 -6.62 -4.27 -13.53
C GLN A 133 -8.02 -4.88 -13.60
N ALA A 134 -8.95 -4.15 -14.19
CA ALA A 134 -10.32 -4.62 -14.39
C ALA A 134 -10.42 -5.89 -15.28
N ASP A 135 -9.42 -6.17 -16.10
CA ASP A 135 -9.29 -7.38 -16.92
C ASP A 135 -8.66 -8.58 -16.19
N GLY A 136 -8.32 -8.44 -14.91
CA GLY A 136 -7.70 -9.48 -14.08
C GLY A 136 -6.18 -9.55 -14.18
N GLN A 137 -5.51 -8.74 -15.00
CA GLN A 137 -4.06 -8.61 -14.94
C GLN A 137 -3.64 -7.93 -13.63
N ALA A 138 -2.51 -8.35 -13.06
CA ALA A 138 -2.03 -7.80 -11.80
C ALA A 138 -0.53 -7.52 -11.85
N THR A 139 -0.11 -6.42 -11.24
CA THR A 139 1.29 -6.15 -10.96
C THR A 139 1.51 -6.25 -9.45
N LEU A 140 2.37 -7.18 -9.04
CA LEU A 140 2.81 -7.36 -7.65
C LEU A 140 4.08 -6.54 -7.43
N PHE A 141 4.07 -5.63 -6.46
CA PHE A 141 5.21 -4.81 -6.07
C PHE A 141 5.84 -5.37 -4.81
N CYS A 142 6.94 -6.06 -4.96
CA CYS A 142 7.75 -6.60 -3.87
C CYS A 142 9.17 -6.94 -4.37
N ASP A 143 10.04 -7.41 -3.48
CA ASP A 143 11.33 -7.95 -3.89
C ASP A 143 11.13 -9.26 -4.66
N SER A 144 11.51 -9.27 -5.94
CA SER A 144 11.35 -10.42 -6.85
C SER A 144 12.18 -11.64 -6.43
N SER A 145 13.27 -11.44 -5.69
CA SER A 145 14.10 -12.54 -5.16
C SER A 145 13.34 -13.44 -4.17
N ARG A 146 12.22 -12.96 -3.67
CA ARG A 146 11.34 -13.71 -2.75
C ARG A 146 10.42 -14.70 -3.44
N MET A 147 10.27 -14.60 -4.76
CA MET A 147 9.39 -15.49 -5.50
C MET A 147 10.03 -16.88 -5.64
N PRO A 148 9.37 -17.92 -5.12
CA PRO A 148 9.91 -19.28 -5.19
C PRO A 148 9.82 -19.85 -6.61
N ALA A 149 10.57 -20.92 -6.86
CA ALA A 149 10.39 -21.72 -8.06
C ALA A 149 8.93 -22.16 -8.18
N GLY A 150 8.35 -22.09 -9.39
CA GLY A 150 6.93 -22.44 -9.63
C GLY A 150 5.95 -21.27 -9.42
N PHE A 151 6.38 -20.11 -8.97
CA PHE A 151 5.50 -18.94 -8.77
C PHE A 151 4.66 -18.63 -10.02
N ALA A 152 5.29 -18.52 -11.19
CA ALA A 152 4.59 -18.16 -12.43
C ALA A 152 3.51 -19.19 -12.81
N ALA A 153 3.79 -20.49 -12.64
CA ALA A 153 2.80 -21.55 -12.85
C ALA A 153 1.66 -21.50 -11.83
N HIS A 154 2.00 -21.18 -10.57
CA HIS A 154 1.04 -21.12 -9.45
C HIS A 154 0.04 -19.97 -9.61
N VAL A 155 0.50 -18.77 -9.94
CA VAL A 155 -0.39 -17.60 -10.11
C VAL A 155 -1.05 -17.58 -11.51
N GLY A 156 -0.53 -18.36 -12.45
CA GLY A 156 -0.98 -18.34 -13.84
C GLY A 156 -0.58 -17.08 -14.62
N PRO A 157 -1.05 -16.95 -15.86
CA PRO A 157 -0.70 -15.80 -16.72
C PRO A 157 -1.29 -14.49 -16.17
N GLY A 158 -0.69 -13.36 -16.59
CA GLY A 158 -1.20 -12.01 -16.29
C GLY A 158 -0.75 -11.47 -14.92
N VAL A 159 0.28 -12.04 -14.30
CA VAL A 159 0.92 -11.47 -13.09
C VAL A 159 2.36 -11.08 -13.41
N GLU A 160 2.67 -9.81 -13.24
CA GLU A 160 4.03 -9.27 -13.31
C GLU A 160 4.53 -8.95 -11.89
N VAL A 161 5.80 -9.25 -11.60
CA VAL A 161 6.45 -8.86 -10.34
C VAL A 161 7.42 -7.72 -10.62
N ARG A 162 7.27 -6.61 -9.90
CA ARG A 162 8.13 -5.44 -10.00
C ARG A 162 8.66 -5.05 -8.62
N ALA A 163 9.83 -4.41 -8.59
CA ALA A 163 10.34 -3.85 -7.34
C ALA A 163 9.39 -2.78 -6.78
N GLU A 164 9.32 -2.65 -5.47
CA GLU A 164 8.47 -1.65 -4.79
C GLU A 164 8.78 -0.21 -5.25
N ALA A 165 10.05 0.07 -5.58
CA ALA A 165 10.46 1.36 -6.13
C ALA A 165 9.74 1.71 -7.46
N ALA A 166 9.20 0.73 -8.19
CA ALA A 166 8.44 0.95 -9.43
C ALA A 166 6.99 1.38 -9.21
N LEU A 167 6.53 1.50 -7.97
CA LEU A 167 5.16 1.96 -7.65
C LEU A 167 4.87 3.35 -8.24
N ALA A 168 5.81 4.29 -8.15
CA ALA A 168 5.62 5.64 -8.67
C ALA A 168 5.39 5.63 -10.20
N ASP A 169 6.12 4.81 -10.94
CA ASP A 169 5.94 4.65 -12.39
C ASP A 169 4.58 4.03 -12.72
N ALA A 170 4.16 3.02 -11.94
CA ALA A 170 2.86 2.39 -12.10
C ALA A 170 1.71 3.38 -11.84
N PHE A 171 1.86 4.26 -10.86
CA PHE A 171 0.88 5.32 -10.61
C PHE A 171 0.87 6.37 -11.74
N ALA A 172 2.02 6.70 -12.33
CA ALA A 172 2.08 7.57 -13.51
C ALA A 172 1.31 6.98 -14.70
N ALA A 173 1.33 5.65 -14.87
CA ALA A 173 0.55 4.95 -15.89
C ALA A 173 -0.98 4.95 -15.62
N CYS A 174 -1.41 5.35 -14.43
CA CYS A 174 -2.84 5.49 -14.07
C CYS A 174 -3.44 6.86 -14.43
N ARG A 175 -2.71 7.73 -15.15
CA ARG A 175 -3.22 9.05 -15.57
C ARG A 175 -4.57 8.93 -16.28
N GLY A 176 -5.56 9.69 -15.81
CA GLY A 176 -6.92 9.72 -16.36
C GLY A 176 -7.76 8.47 -16.07
N ARG A 177 -7.20 7.47 -15.40
CA ARG A 177 -7.88 6.22 -15.04
C ARG A 177 -8.53 6.32 -13.67
N ARG A 178 -9.63 5.61 -13.50
CA ARG A 178 -10.34 5.48 -12.21
C ARG A 178 -9.73 4.32 -11.42
N VAL A 179 -9.12 4.62 -10.27
CA VAL A 179 -8.47 3.63 -9.42
C VAL A 179 -9.26 3.48 -8.12
N LEU A 180 -9.79 2.28 -7.89
CA LEU A 180 -10.44 1.92 -6.64
C LEU A 180 -9.38 1.85 -5.53
N PHE A 181 -9.63 2.55 -4.43
CA PHE A 181 -8.65 2.80 -3.40
C PHE A 181 -9.28 2.83 -2.00
N ASP A 182 -8.77 2.04 -1.07
CA ASP A 182 -9.22 2.07 0.32
C ASP A 182 -8.50 3.15 1.13
N GLU A 183 -9.13 4.30 1.32
CA GLU A 183 -8.59 5.40 2.12
C GLU A 183 -8.47 5.08 3.62
N SER A 184 -9.12 4.04 4.11
CA SER A 184 -9.07 3.66 5.53
C SER A 184 -7.79 2.90 5.88
N GLY A 185 -7.33 2.04 4.97
CA GLY A 185 -6.16 1.19 5.15
C GLY A 185 -4.90 1.72 4.47
N ALA A 186 -5.03 2.21 3.24
CA ALA A 186 -3.89 2.65 2.44
C ALA A 186 -3.24 3.93 2.98
N ASN A 187 -1.93 4.05 2.77
CA ASN A 187 -1.17 5.19 3.26
C ASN A 187 -1.40 6.46 2.41
N ALA A 188 -1.18 7.61 3.05
CA ALA A 188 -1.41 8.92 2.44
C ALA A 188 -0.49 9.18 1.24
N TRP A 189 0.73 8.62 1.24
CA TRP A 189 1.69 8.78 0.14
C TRP A 189 1.13 8.19 -1.16
N MET A 190 0.55 6.99 -1.13
CA MET A 190 -0.01 6.35 -2.34
C MET A 190 -1.14 7.18 -2.95
N ARG A 191 -2.04 7.71 -2.11
CA ARG A 191 -3.11 8.61 -2.57
C ARG A 191 -2.55 9.88 -3.20
N GLN A 192 -1.55 10.49 -2.56
CA GLN A 192 -0.90 11.69 -3.07
C GLN A 192 -0.22 11.43 -4.42
N GLN A 193 0.49 10.30 -4.58
CA GLN A 193 1.13 9.94 -5.83
C GLN A 193 0.12 9.67 -6.96
N LEU A 194 -0.95 8.92 -6.69
CA LEU A 194 -2.02 8.68 -7.66
C LEU A 194 -2.67 9.98 -8.13
N ARG A 195 -3.02 10.86 -7.19
CA ARG A 195 -3.61 12.18 -7.52
C ARG A 195 -2.65 13.08 -8.28
N ALA A 196 -1.37 13.12 -7.89
CA ALA A 196 -0.33 13.88 -8.58
C ALA A 196 -0.08 13.36 -10.01
N ALA A 197 -0.22 12.07 -10.23
CA ALA A 197 -0.16 11.44 -11.55
C ALA A 197 -1.39 11.75 -12.43
N GLY A 198 -2.47 12.30 -11.86
CA GLY A 198 -3.72 12.58 -12.55
C GLY A 198 -4.66 11.39 -12.63
N ALA A 199 -4.53 10.41 -11.74
CA ALA A 199 -5.52 9.35 -11.56
C ALA A 199 -6.76 9.86 -10.81
N LEU A 200 -7.91 9.29 -11.13
CA LEU A 200 -9.17 9.51 -10.43
C LEU A 200 -9.30 8.47 -9.32
N VAL A 201 -8.97 8.86 -8.10
CA VAL A 201 -9.03 7.99 -6.91
C VAL A 201 -10.49 7.89 -6.44
N VAL A 202 -11.02 6.67 -6.35
CA VAL A 202 -12.43 6.36 -6.06
C VAL A 202 -12.53 5.50 -4.81
#